data_c9543440dc9438f168817304056c37f5
#
_entry.id   c9543440dc9438f168817304056c37f5
#
_cell.length_a   1.000
_cell.length_b   1.000
_cell.length_c   1.000
_cell.angle_alpha   90.00
_cell.angle_beta   90.00
_cell.angle_gamma   90.00
#
_symmetry.space_group_name_H-M   'P 1'
#
loop_
_entity.id
_entity.type
_entity.pdbx_description
1 polymer ?
#
loop_
_entity_poly.entity_id
_entity_poly.type
_entity_poly.pdbx_seq_one_letter_code
_entity_poly.pdbx_strand_id
1 'polypeptide(L)'
;MRYSVIIPVYNRPDEVDELLQSLTEQSFKDFEVVIVEDCSSIPCKEVVDTYQDKLDIHYYNKPNSGPGQTRNYGAERSAGEYLIILDSDCILPAGYLAAIEKELQASPADAFGGPDRAHESFTDIQKAINYSMTSFFTTGGIRGGKKKMDKFYPRSFNMGVKRDVYAALGGFSKMRFGEDIDFSIRIFKGGYRCRLFPDAWVYHKRRTDLKKFFKQVHNSGIARINLYKKYPESLKVVHLLPATFTLGVAVLLLGTPFCLYSLTPIALYALLVCIDSSIQNRSLHIGIYSIAASFIQLIGYGTGFWRAWWNRCILGKDEFEAFKKNFYK
;
A
#
# COMPACT_ATOMS: atom_id res chain seq x y z
N MET A 1 -2.67 -7.05 27.37
CA MET A 1 -3.06 -6.50 26.07
C MET A 1 -2.41 -7.32 24.95
N ARG A 2 -3.22 -7.96 24.12
CA ARG A 2 -2.73 -8.83 23.04
C ARG A 2 -2.29 -8.02 21.83
N TYR A 3 -3.14 -7.07 21.40
CA TYR A 3 -2.87 -6.27 20.21
C TYR A 3 -2.92 -4.77 20.48
N SER A 4 -2.05 -4.02 19.80
CA SER A 4 -2.17 -2.56 19.66
C SER A 4 -2.39 -2.25 18.19
N VAL A 5 -3.54 -1.69 17.86
CA VAL A 5 -3.88 -1.24 16.50
C VAL A 5 -3.38 0.17 16.31
N ILE A 6 -2.34 0.35 15.48
CA ILE A 6 -1.66 1.64 15.26
C ILE A 6 -2.15 2.25 13.94
N ILE A 7 -2.71 3.44 14.03
CA ILE A 7 -3.34 4.16 12.91
C ILE A 7 -2.69 5.53 12.75
N PRO A 8 -1.83 5.73 11.75
CA PRO A 8 -1.33 7.06 11.40
C PRO A 8 -2.41 7.82 10.63
N VAL A 9 -2.67 9.08 10.99
CA VAL A 9 -3.72 9.91 10.40
C VAL A 9 -3.14 11.22 9.87
N TYR A 10 -3.60 11.64 8.67
CA TYR A 10 -3.34 12.96 8.13
C TYR A 10 -4.51 13.45 7.27
N ASN A 11 -5.33 14.38 7.79
CA ASN A 11 -6.49 14.99 7.12
C ASN A 11 -7.53 13.96 6.64
N ARG A 12 -7.97 13.02 7.49
CA ARG A 12 -8.87 11.91 7.12
C ARG A 12 -9.88 11.55 8.22
N PRO A 13 -10.65 12.52 8.78
CA PRO A 13 -11.61 12.21 9.84
C PRO A 13 -12.68 11.21 9.39
N ASP A 14 -13.20 11.31 8.16
CA ASP A 14 -14.26 10.42 7.68
C ASP A 14 -13.80 8.96 7.56
N GLU A 15 -12.56 8.75 7.06
CA GLU A 15 -12.01 7.39 6.98
C GLU A 15 -11.70 6.82 8.36
N VAL A 16 -11.29 7.65 9.32
CA VAL A 16 -11.08 7.25 10.72
C VAL A 16 -12.40 6.81 11.34
N ASP A 17 -13.51 7.50 11.10
CA ASP A 17 -14.83 7.12 11.58
C ASP A 17 -15.23 5.71 11.13
N GLU A 18 -15.14 5.45 9.82
CA GLU A 18 -15.46 4.12 9.28
C GLU A 18 -14.54 3.00 9.85
N LEU A 19 -13.25 3.29 10.02
CA LEU A 19 -12.31 2.33 10.60
C LEU A 19 -12.65 2.05 12.09
N LEU A 20 -12.91 3.10 12.89
CA LEU A 20 -13.28 2.96 14.30
C LEU A 20 -14.60 2.22 14.44
N GLN A 21 -15.62 2.51 13.62
CA GLN A 21 -16.86 1.75 13.60
C GLN A 21 -16.58 0.26 13.38
N SER A 22 -15.75 -0.11 12.41
CA SER A 22 -15.39 -1.50 12.14
C SER A 22 -14.60 -2.17 13.27
N LEU A 23 -13.84 -1.40 14.06
CA LEU A 23 -13.14 -1.87 15.24
C LEU A 23 -14.10 -2.15 16.41
N THR A 24 -15.20 -1.39 16.56
CA THR A 24 -16.21 -1.70 17.57
C THR A 24 -16.88 -3.06 17.35
N GLU A 25 -16.96 -3.49 16.08
CA GLU A 25 -17.60 -4.73 15.66
C GLU A 25 -16.71 -5.98 15.81
N GLN A 26 -15.43 -5.81 16.17
CA GLN A 26 -14.52 -6.95 16.30
C GLN A 26 -15.01 -7.95 17.36
N SER A 27 -15.00 -9.24 17.00
CA SER A 27 -15.37 -10.33 17.92
C SER A 27 -14.30 -10.59 18.99
N PHE A 28 -13.04 -10.33 18.71
CA PHE A 28 -11.93 -10.40 19.66
C PHE A 28 -11.72 -9.01 20.30
N LYS A 29 -11.65 -8.94 21.64
CA LYS A 29 -11.70 -7.67 22.40
C LYS A 29 -10.42 -7.28 23.13
N ASP A 30 -9.40 -8.15 23.20
CA ASP A 30 -8.15 -7.83 23.94
C ASP A 30 -7.20 -7.00 23.05
N PHE A 31 -7.60 -5.75 22.77
CA PHE A 31 -6.80 -4.79 21.99
C PHE A 31 -7.04 -3.35 22.41
N GLU A 32 -6.06 -2.50 22.17
CA GLU A 32 -6.13 -1.05 22.23
C GLU A 32 -6.01 -0.45 20.81
N VAL A 33 -6.43 0.79 20.66
CA VAL A 33 -6.30 1.57 19.44
C VAL A 33 -5.40 2.78 19.68
N VAL A 34 -4.31 2.92 18.94
CA VAL A 34 -3.36 4.02 19.05
C VAL A 34 -3.45 4.88 17.80
N ILE A 35 -4.10 6.03 17.88
CA ILE A 35 -4.27 6.98 16.79
C ILE A 35 -3.22 8.08 16.90
N VAL A 36 -2.47 8.29 15.84
CA VAL A 36 -1.45 9.34 15.79
C VAL A 36 -1.71 10.29 14.62
N GLU A 37 -2.07 11.51 14.96
CA GLU A 37 -2.27 12.62 14.02
C GLU A 37 -0.90 13.20 13.61
N ASP A 38 -0.62 13.24 12.32
CA ASP A 38 0.64 13.76 11.77
C ASP A 38 0.52 15.24 11.37
N CYS A 39 0.07 16.10 12.31
CA CYS A 39 -0.16 17.54 12.12
C CYS A 39 -1.25 17.82 11.06
N SER A 40 -2.41 17.20 11.19
CA SER A 40 -3.56 17.46 10.31
C SER A 40 -4.09 18.87 10.45
N SER A 41 -4.48 19.50 9.34
CA SER A 41 -5.28 20.74 9.33
C SER A 41 -6.77 20.46 9.59
N ILE A 42 -7.21 19.22 9.36
CA ILE A 42 -8.55 18.71 9.67
C ILE A 42 -8.35 17.49 10.58
N PRO A 43 -8.26 17.69 11.91
CA PRO A 43 -8.00 16.60 12.85
C PRO A 43 -9.23 15.70 13.03
N CYS A 44 -8.98 14.44 13.40
CA CYS A 44 -10.04 13.47 13.68
C CYS A 44 -10.42 13.37 15.18
N LYS A 45 -9.97 14.32 16.02
CA LYS A 45 -10.18 14.28 17.48
C LYS A 45 -11.66 14.16 17.86
N GLU A 46 -12.54 14.96 17.26
CA GLU A 46 -13.98 14.92 17.53
C GLU A 46 -14.60 13.55 17.19
N VAL A 47 -14.17 12.94 16.09
CA VAL A 47 -14.58 11.58 15.71
C VAL A 47 -14.11 10.58 16.77
N VAL A 48 -12.84 10.62 17.16
CA VAL A 48 -12.26 9.72 18.16
C VAL A 48 -13.03 9.79 19.47
N ASP A 49 -13.41 10.97 19.93
CA ASP A 49 -14.13 11.18 21.19
C ASP A 49 -15.49 10.45 21.23
N THR A 50 -16.14 10.22 20.08
CA THR A 50 -17.41 9.49 20.01
C THR A 50 -17.27 7.97 20.22
N TYR A 51 -16.04 7.45 20.22
CA TYR A 51 -15.75 6.04 20.40
C TYR A 51 -15.06 5.69 21.74
N GLN A 52 -14.73 6.68 22.56
CA GLN A 52 -14.01 6.48 23.84
C GLN A 52 -14.72 5.52 24.80
N ASP A 53 -16.06 5.51 24.80
CA ASP A 53 -16.86 4.60 25.65
C ASP A 53 -16.94 3.16 25.08
N LYS A 54 -16.51 2.95 23.83
CA LYS A 54 -16.64 1.65 23.13
C LYS A 54 -15.32 0.94 22.91
N LEU A 55 -14.23 1.70 22.82
CA LEU A 55 -12.89 1.22 22.52
C LEU A 55 -11.87 1.84 23.47
N ASP A 56 -10.83 1.08 23.83
CA ASP A 56 -9.67 1.62 24.52
C ASP A 56 -8.79 2.38 23.51
N ILE A 57 -8.97 3.71 23.43
CA ILE A 57 -8.33 4.56 22.42
C ILE A 57 -7.36 5.55 23.05
N HIS A 58 -6.13 5.54 22.56
CA HIS A 58 -5.10 6.51 22.86
C HIS A 58 -4.88 7.42 21.64
N TYR A 59 -5.17 8.72 21.80
CA TYR A 59 -5.02 9.71 20.72
C TYR A 59 -3.83 10.61 20.98
N TYR A 60 -2.97 10.74 19.98
CA TYR A 60 -1.79 11.60 20.00
C TYR A 60 -1.73 12.52 18.78
N ASN A 61 -1.20 13.73 18.97
CA ASN A 61 -0.90 14.67 17.89
C ASN A 61 0.60 15.02 17.93
N LYS A 62 1.23 15.09 16.76
CA LYS A 62 2.66 15.41 16.65
C LYS A 62 2.96 16.25 15.40
N PRO A 63 4.10 16.95 15.36
CA PRO A 63 4.57 17.60 14.14
C PRO A 63 4.71 16.62 12.97
N ASN A 64 4.42 17.09 11.74
CA ASN A 64 4.46 16.24 10.55
C ASN A 64 5.85 15.63 10.33
N SER A 65 5.88 14.32 10.18
CA SER A 65 7.10 13.56 9.92
C SER A 65 6.92 12.41 8.93
N GLY A 66 5.73 12.32 8.35
CA GLY A 66 5.36 11.28 7.39
C GLY A 66 4.92 9.95 8.04
N PRO A 67 4.29 9.07 7.25
CA PRO A 67 3.57 7.91 7.77
C PRO A 67 4.44 6.91 8.53
N GLY A 68 5.66 6.64 8.08
CA GLY A 68 6.57 5.71 8.75
C GLY A 68 6.93 6.15 10.16
N GLN A 69 7.33 7.44 10.33
CA GLN A 69 7.69 8.00 11.64
C GLN A 69 6.46 8.15 12.54
N THR A 70 5.28 8.36 11.96
CA THR A 70 4.02 8.44 12.70
C THR A 70 3.63 7.06 13.26
N ARG A 71 3.85 5.99 12.51
CA ARG A 71 3.69 4.61 13.01
C ARG A 71 4.69 4.29 14.12
N ASN A 72 5.96 4.72 13.99
CA ASN A 72 6.96 4.54 15.04
C ASN A 72 6.54 5.23 16.35
N TYR A 73 6.04 6.47 16.24
CA TYR A 73 5.57 7.23 17.39
C TYR A 73 4.41 6.52 18.12
N GLY A 74 3.48 5.90 17.38
CA GLY A 74 2.41 5.08 17.95
C GLY A 74 2.94 3.78 18.57
N ALA A 75 3.87 3.09 17.91
CA ALA A 75 4.48 1.86 18.40
C ALA A 75 5.21 2.04 19.73
N GLU A 76 5.90 3.16 19.93
CA GLU A 76 6.58 3.50 21.19
C GLU A 76 5.62 3.70 22.38
N ARG A 77 4.34 4.00 22.10
CA ARG A 77 3.29 4.32 23.09
C ARG A 77 2.25 3.24 23.26
N SER A 78 2.44 2.13 22.60
CA SER A 78 1.53 0.99 22.61
C SER A 78 1.91 -0.05 23.66
N ALA A 79 0.93 -0.83 24.15
CA ALA A 79 1.11 -1.81 25.20
C ALA A 79 0.97 -3.28 24.76
N GLY A 80 0.40 -3.53 23.54
CA GLY A 80 0.11 -4.87 23.03
C GLY A 80 1.36 -5.70 22.72
N GLU A 81 1.27 -7.01 22.81
CA GLU A 81 2.33 -7.95 22.42
C GLU A 81 2.62 -7.89 20.92
N TYR A 82 1.57 -7.74 20.11
CA TYR A 82 1.66 -7.52 18.66
C TYR A 82 1.17 -6.13 18.30
N LEU A 83 1.91 -5.48 17.40
CA LEU A 83 1.54 -4.21 16.79
C LEU A 83 0.84 -4.52 15.46
N ILE A 84 -0.44 -4.13 15.35
CA ILE A 84 -1.22 -4.22 14.12
C ILE A 84 -1.22 -2.85 13.45
N ILE A 85 -0.55 -2.72 12.34
CA ILE A 85 -0.41 -1.48 11.61
C ILE A 85 -1.46 -1.46 10.51
N LEU A 86 -2.31 -0.43 10.52
CA LEU A 86 -3.38 -0.19 9.55
C LEU A 86 -3.28 1.22 8.99
N ASP A 87 -3.63 1.40 7.72
CA ASP A 87 -3.87 2.74 7.17
C ASP A 87 -5.30 3.19 7.54
N SER A 88 -5.50 4.50 7.72
CA SER A 88 -6.80 5.07 8.15
C SER A 88 -7.94 4.81 7.15
N ASP A 89 -7.63 4.46 5.90
CA ASP A 89 -8.59 4.17 4.83
C ASP A 89 -8.92 2.66 4.72
N CYS A 90 -8.74 1.91 5.81
CA CYS A 90 -9.13 0.51 5.92
C CYS A 90 -10.48 0.35 6.62
N ILE A 91 -11.24 -0.70 6.25
CA ILE A 91 -12.43 -1.19 6.96
C ILE A 91 -12.22 -2.66 7.26
N LEU A 92 -12.48 -3.09 8.48
CA LEU A 92 -12.20 -4.43 8.96
C LEU A 92 -13.47 -5.30 8.96
N PRO A 93 -13.40 -6.56 8.52
CA PRO A 93 -14.44 -7.54 8.83
C PRO A 93 -14.51 -7.78 10.35
N ALA A 94 -15.68 -8.07 10.90
CA ALA A 94 -15.89 -8.31 12.33
C ALA A 94 -15.01 -9.45 12.92
N GLY A 95 -14.58 -10.39 12.09
CA GLY A 95 -13.70 -11.51 12.46
C GLY A 95 -12.20 -11.27 12.25
N TYR A 96 -11.76 -10.06 11.90
CA TYR A 96 -10.36 -9.80 11.50
C TYR A 96 -9.35 -10.14 12.60
N LEU A 97 -9.52 -9.61 13.82
CA LEU A 97 -8.61 -9.88 14.93
C LEU A 97 -8.71 -11.35 15.40
N ALA A 98 -9.90 -11.95 15.37
CA ALA A 98 -10.07 -13.36 15.68
C ALA A 98 -9.38 -14.28 14.65
N ALA A 99 -9.36 -13.91 13.38
CA ALA A 99 -8.64 -14.64 12.34
C ALA A 99 -7.11 -14.56 12.58
N ILE A 100 -6.60 -13.40 12.98
CA ILE A 100 -5.18 -13.25 13.37
C ILE A 100 -4.85 -14.16 14.55
N GLU A 101 -5.66 -14.14 15.62
CA GLU A 101 -5.42 -14.96 16.79
C GLU A 101 -5.43 -16.46 16.46
N LYS A 102 -6.38 -16.92 15.66
CA LYS A 102 -6.47 -18.31 15.18
C LYS A 102 -5.21 -18.72 14.42
N GLU A 103 -4.72 -17.88 13.50
CA GLU A 103 -3.50 -18.16 12.72
C GLU A 103 -2.25 -18.19 13.60
N LEU A 104 -2.13 -17.29 14.59
CA LEU A 104 -1.01 -17.26 15.52
C LEU A 104 -1.01 -18.46 16.47
N GLN A 105 -2.18 -18.92 16.93
CA GLN A 105 -2.31 -20.13 17.74
C GLN A 105 -1.96 -21.39 16.95
N ALA A 106 -2.38 -21.48 15.71
CA ALA A 106 -2.08 -22.61 14.84
C ALA A 106 -0.56 -22.68 14.50
N SER A 107 0.08 -21.55 14.30
CA SER A 107 1.51 -21.47 13.99
C SER A 107 2.04 -20.07 14.30
N PRO A 108 2.89 -19.90 15.32
CA PRO A 108 3.46 -18.61 15.67
C PRO A 108 4.19 -17.93 14.51
N ALA A 109 4.13 -16.62 14.47
CA ALA A 109 4.85 -15.78 13.51
C ALA A 109 5.38 -14.53 14.22
N ASP A 110 6.54 -14.05 13.79
CA ASP A 110 7.13 -12.80 14.32
C ASP A 110 6.55 -11.59 13.60
N ALA A 111 6.17 -11.78 12.33
CA ALA A 111 5.45 -10.79 11.53
C ALA A 111 4.45 -11.48 10.60
N PHE A 112 3.42 -10.76 10.22
CA PHE A 112 2.42 -11.25 9.28
C PHE A 112 1.75 -10.10 8.53
N GLY A 113 0.95 -10.42 7.55
CA GLY A 113 0.04 -9.50 6.90
C GLY A 113 -1.06 -10.26 6.20
N GLY A 114 -2.12 -9.56 5.86
CA GLY A 114 -3.26 -10.10 5.15
C GLY A 114 -3.49 -9.43 3.80
N PRO A 115 -4.33 -10.02 2.95
CA PRO A 115 -4.70 -9.43 1.67
C PRO A 115 -5.62 -8.22 1.84
N ASP A 116 -5.68 -7.38 0.82
CA ASP A 116 -6.68 -6.33 0.67
C ASP A 116 -7.77 -6.76 -0.32
N ARG A 117 -8.99 -6.28 -0.08
CA ARG A 117 -10.16 -6.54 -0.94
C ARG A 117 -10.82 -5.23 -1.33
N ALA A 118 -11.52 -5.23 -2.47
CA ALA A 118 -12.42 -4.15 -2.85
C ALA A 118 -13.73 -4.28 -2.08
N HIS A 119 -14.23 -3.17 -1.53
CA HIS A 119 -15.56 -3.11 -0.93
C HIS A 119 -16.63 -2.95 -2.00
N GLU A 120 -17.83 -3.45 -1.76
CA GLU A 120 -18.96 -3.38 -2.72
C GLU A 120 -19.34 -1.93 -3.06
N SER A 121 -19.21 -1.03 -2.09
CA SER A 121 -19.46 0.42 -2.24
C SER A 121 -18.45 1.17 -3.11
N PHE A 122 -17.40 0.51 -3.61
CA PHE A 122 -16.40 1.18 -4.44
C PHE A 122 -17.02 1.70 -5.73
N THR A 123 -16.67 2.95 -6.07
CA THR A 123 -17.06 3.55 -7.35
C THR A 123 -16.44 2.80 -8.53
N ASP A 124 -16.98 3.01 -9.74
CA ASP A 124 -16.45 2.37 -10.95
C ASP A 124 -14.98 2.71 -11.19
N ILE A 125 -14.55 3.94 -10.86
CA ILE A 125 -13.14 4.34 -10.93
C ILE A 125 -12.30 3.53 -9.94
N GLN A 126 -12.77 3.36 -8.71
CA GLN A 126 -12.04 2.56 -7.70
C GLN A 126 -11.98 1.08 -8.09
N LYS A 127 -13.03 0.53 -8.70
CA LYS A 127 -13.03 -0.85 -9.24
C LYS A 127 -12.05 -0.99 -10.40
N ALA A 128 -12.00 -0.01 -11.30
CA ALA A 128 -11.04 0.01 -12.40
C ALA A 128 -9.58 0.14 -11.92
N ILE A 129 -9.33 0.96 -10.91
CA ILE A 129 -8.02 1.06 -10.24
C ILE A 129 -7.67 -0.27 -9.57
N ASN A 130 -8.62 -0.89 -8.86
CA ASN A 130 -8.40 -2.20 -8.25
C ASN A 130 -8.03 -3.26 -9.28
N TYR A 131 -8.76 -3.32 -10.42
CA TYR A 131 -8.42 -4.18 -11.53
C TYR A 131 -6.97 -3.94 -12.00
N SER A 132 -6.60 -2.68 -12.28
CA SER A 132 -5.25 -2.36 -12.75
C SER A 132 -4.14 -2.73 -11.76
N MET A 133 -4.44 -2.75 -10.45
CA MET A 133 -3.48 -3.12 -9.40
C MET A 133 -3.37 -4.63 -9.16
N THR A 134 -4.33 -5.42 -9.60
CA THR A 134 -4.40 -6.88 -9.32
C THR A 134 -4.35 -7.76 -10.56
N SER A 135 -4.67 -7.21 -11.75
CA SER A 135 -4.69 -7.96 -13.00
C SER A 135 -3.30 -8.48 -13.38
N PHE A 136 -3.29 -9.68 -13.95
CA PHE A 136 -2.08 -10.27 -14.55
C PHE A 136 -1.50 -9.38 -15.67
N PHE A 137 -2.36 -8.77 -16.48
CA PHE A 137 -1.95 -7.95 -17.63
C PHE A 137 -1.29 -6.61 -17.27
N THR A 138 -1.35 -6.22 -15.99
CA THR A 138 -0.75 -4.97 -15.50
C THR A 138 0.36 -5.21 -14.49
N THR A 139 0.21 -6.19 -13.59
CA THR A 139 1.15 -6.44 -12.49
C THR A 139 1.91 -7.77 -12.62
N GLY A 140 1.65 -8.54 -13.69
CA GLY A 140 2.27 -9.85 -13.88
C GLY A 140 1.94 -10.87 -12.80
N GLY A 141 0.79 -10.70 -12.11
CA GLY A 141 0.35 -11.59 -11.05
C GLY A 141 1.07 -11.43 -9.69
N ILE A 142 1.87 -10.38 -9.49
CA ILE A 142 2.52 -10.09 -8.20
C ILE A 142 1.50 -9.78 -7.11
N ARG A 143 0.37 -9.18 -7.47
CA ARG A 143 -0.75 -8.90 -6.58
C ARG A 143 -1.97 -9.70 -7.02
N GLY A 144 -2.72 -10.24 -6.08
CA GLY A 144 -3.95 -11.01 -6.35
C GLY A 144 -3.74 -12.44 -6.83
N GLY A 145 -2.51 -12.91 -7.04
CA GLY A 145 -2.23 -14.27 -7.46
C GLY A 145 -2.40 -15.30 -6.33
N LYS A 146 -3.10 -16.42 -6.62
CA LYS A 146 -3.26 -17.58 -5.70
C LYS A 146 -1.97 -18.39 -5.51
N LYS A 147 -0.88 -18.10 -6.23
CA LYS A 147 0.40 -18.81 -6.09
C LYS A 147 1.12 -18.33 -4.84
N LYS A 148 1.53 -19.28 -3.98
CA LYS A 148 2.45 -19.03 -2.87
C LYS A 148 3.72 -18.41 -3.44
N MET A 149 3.96 -17.14 -3.13
CA MET A 149 5.28 -16.54 -3.31
C MET A 149 6.18 -17.10 -2.18
N ASP A 150 7.42 -17.45 -2.50
CA ASP A 150 8.39 -17.97 -1.52
C ASP A 150 8.58 -17.02 -0.32
N LYS A 151 8.36 -15.73 -0.51
CA LYS A 151 8.40 -14.71 0.55
C LYS A 151 7.23 -13.74 0.38
N PHE A 152 6.41 -13.60 1.43
CA PHE A 152 5.36 -12.60 1.50
C PHE A 152 5.90 -11.35 2.19
N TYR A 153 5.82 -10.20 1.52
CA TYR A 153 6.20 -8.88 2.07
C TYR A 153 4.95 -8.16 2.57
N PRO A 154 4.69 -8.13 3.89
CA PRO A 154 3.55 -7.40 4.44
C PRO A 154 3.63 -5.91 4.10
N ARG A 155 2.46 -5.31 3.89
CA ARG A 155 2.32 -3.91 3.54
C ARG A 155 1.70 -3.16 4.72
N SER A 156 2.07 -1.89 4.87
CA SER A 156 1.67 -1.07 6.01
C SER A 156 0.16 -0.90 6.21
N PHE A 157 -0.64 -1.11 5.18
CA PHE A 157 -2.09 -1.07 5.32
C PHE A 157 -2.70 -2.28 6.06
N ASN A 158 -1.93 -3.38 6.20
CA ASN A 158 -2.35 -4.60 6.92
C ASN A 158 -1.11 -5.41 7.30
N MET A 159 -0.43 -4.99 8.36
CA MET A 159 0.81 -5.59 8.85
C MET A 159 0.74 -5.81 10.35
N GLY A 160 1.02 -7.03 10.80
CA GLY A 160 1.23 -7.34 12.21
C GLY A 160 2.69 -7.69 12.48
N VAL A 161 3.23 -7.23 13.61
CA VAL A 161 4.62 -7.51 14.02
C VAL A 161 4.67 -7.62 15.54
N LYS A 162 5.41 -8.58 16.09
CA LYS A 162 5.73 -8.61 17.52
C LYS A 162 6.44 -7.33 17.92
N ARG A 163 6.08 -6.77 19.08
CA ARG A 163 6.64 -5.52 19.56
C ARG A 163 8.15 -5.58 19.77
N ASP A 164 8.66 -6.67 20.33
CA ASP A 164 10.09 -6.89 20.53
C ASP A 164 10.86 -6.91 19.19
N VAL A 165 10.30 -7.57 18.17
CA VAL A 165 10.86 -7.59 16.81
C VAL A 165 10.82 -6.21 16.18
N TYR A 166 9.71 -5.47 16.33
CA TYR A 166 9.60 -4.10 15.84
C TYR A 166 10.67 -3.20 16.45
N ALA A 167 10.85 -3.27 17.77
CA ALA A 167 11.85 -2.51 18.50
C ALA A 167 13.28 -2.92 18.10
N ALA A 168 13.57 -4.21 18.03
CA ALA A 168 14.88 -4.74 17.64
C ALA A 168 15.30 -4.30 16.22
N LEU A 169 14.33 -4.16 15.31
CA LEU A 169 14.56 -3.66 13.95
C LEU A 169 14.56 -2.13 13.85
N GLY A 170 14.23 -1.39 14.93
CA GLY A 170 14.16 0.07 14.94
C GLY A 170 12.98 0.66 14.16
N GLY A 171 11.90 -0.10 13.99
CA GLY A 171 10.68 0.34 13.32
C GLY A 171 10.87 0.72 11.84
N PHE A 172 10.02 1.61 11.32
CA PHE A 172 10.10 2.12 9.95
C PHE A 172 11.26 3.09 9.79
N SER A 173 12.05 2.92 8.74
CA SER A 173 13.14 3.84 8.41
C SER A 173 12.63 5.18 7.86
N LYS A 174 13.49 6.21 7.91
CA LYS A 174 13.22 7.51 7.28
C LYS A 174 13.40 7.41 5.76
N MET A 175 12.50 6.72 5.10
CA MET A 175 12.39 6.70 3.64
C MET A 175 11.18 7.52 3.21
N ARG A 176 11.28 8.20 2.05
CA ARG A 176 10.14 8.92 1.49
C ARG A 176 9.08 8.00 0.91
N PHE A 177 9.53 6.92 0.29
CA PHE A 177 8.67 5.96 -0.38
C PHE A 177 9.24 4.57 -0.20
N GLY A 178 8.37 3.58 0.13
CA GLY A 178 8.72 2.18 0.25
C GLY A 178 9.27 1.78 1.62
N GLU A 179 8.99 2.56 2.65
CA GLU A 179 9.36 2.28 4.05
C GLU A 179 8.76 0.96 4.56
N ASP A 180 7.60 0.55 4.05
CA ASP A 180 6.96 -0.73 4.37
C ASP A 180 7.71 -1.92 3.76
N ILE A 181 8.18 -1.78 2.52
CA ILE A 181 8.98 -2.81 1.86
C ILE A 181 10.38 -2.88 2.51
N ASP A 182 10.99 -1.74 2.83
CA ASP A 182 12.24 -1.68 3.58
C ASP A 182 12.12 -2.43 4.91
N PHE A 183 11.07 -2.16 5.67
CA PHE A 183 10.84 -2.83 6.95
C PHE A 183 10.64 -4.34 6.77
N SER A 184 9.85 -4.76 5.76
CA SER A 184 9.67 -6.16 5.42
C SER A 184 11.00 -6.85 5.01
N ILE A 185 11.88 -6.17 4.26
CA ILE A 185 13.22 -6.71 3.93
C ILE A 185 14.04 -6.91 5.20
N ARG A 186 13.99 -5.98 6.16
CA ARG A 186 14.72 -6.09 7.44
C ARG A 186 14.18 -7.21 8.31
N ILE A 187 12.87 -7.46 8.33
CA ILE A 187 12.27 -8.64 8.96
C ILE A 187 12.90 -9.93 8.42
N PHE A 188 12.96 -10.09 7.10
CA PHE A 188 13.56 -11.28 6.48
C PHE A 188 15.08 -11.40 6.71
N LYS A 189 15.81 -10.28 6.63
CA LYS A 189 17.27 -10.26 6.89
C LYS A 189 17.61 -10.54 8.36
N GLY A 190 16.72 -10.17 9.27
CA GLY A 190 16.83 -10.49 10.69
C GLY A 190 16.52 -11.95 11.04
N GLY A 191 16.14 -12.76 10.05
CA GLY A 191 15.79 -14.18 10.27
C GLY A 191 14.42 -14.40 10.90
N TYR A 192 13.59 -13.37 11.00
CA TYR A 192 12.26 -13.46 11.61
C TYR A 192 11.25 -14.14 10.70
N ARG A 193 10.36 -14.92 11.31
CA ARG A 193 9.31 -15.67 10.62
C ARG A 193 8.17 -14.77 10.21
N CYS A 194 8.02 -14.55 8.89
CA CYS A 194 6.92 -13.76 8.34
C CYS A 194 5.94 -14.65 7.58
N ARG A 195 4.61 -14.44 7.81
CA ARG A 195 3.55 -15.26 7.22
C ARG A 195 2.47 -14.42 6.56
N LEU A 196 1.84 -14.97 5.52
CA LEU A 196 0.56 -14.46 5.00
C LEU A 196 -0.58 -15.11 5.80
N PHE A 197 -1.50 -14.29 6.30
CA PHE A 197 -2.75 -14.72 6.94
C PHE A 197 -3.93 -14.44 5.99
N PRO A 198 -4.37 -15.43 5.22
CA PRO A 198 -5.37 -15.21 4.16
C PRO A 198 -6.71 -14.73 4.69
N ASP A 199 -7.08 -15.14 5.91
CA ASP A 199 -8.36 -14.80 6.52
C ASP A 199 -8.32 -13.46 7.29
N ALA A 200 -7.12 -12.92 7.56
CA ALA A 200 -6.93 -11.59 8.13
C ALA A 200 -6.88 -10.51 7.03
N TRP A 201 -7.92 -10.42 6.24
CA TRP A 201 -8.02 -9.47 5.14
C TRP A 201 -8.73 -8.17 5.57
N VAL A 202 -8.46 -7.08 4.84
CA VAL A 202 -9.09 -5.77 5.05
C VAL A 202 -9.70 -5.25 3.76
N TYR A 203 -10.78 -4.45 3.85
CA TYR A 203 -11.17 -3.59 2.76
C TYR A 203 -10.26 -2.36 2.78
N HIS A 204 -9.48 -2.15 1.72
CA HIS A 204 -8.60 -1.00 1.61
C HIS A 204 -9.09 -0.07 0.49
N LYS A 205 -9.50 1.13 0.84
CA LYS A 205 -10.06 2.10 -0.11
C LYS A 205 -9.03 2.46 -1.17
N ARG A 206 -9.42 2.28 -2.42
CA ARG A 206 -8.63 2.74 -3.56
C ARG A 206 -8.74 4.24 -3.72
N ARG A 207 -7.77 4.85 -4.40
CA ARG A 207 -7.83 6.28 -4.74
C ARG A 207 -9.12 6.59 -5.50
N THR A 208 -9.74 7.72 -5.18
CA THR A 208 -11.03 8.13 -5.71
C THR A 208 -10.96 8.73 -7.11
N ASP A 209 -9.74 9.12 -7.56
CA ASP A 209 -9.50 9.71 -8.87
C ASP A 209 -8.18 9.23 -9.50
N LEU A 210 -8.13 9.31 -10.83
CA LEU A 210 -7.00 8.84 -11.62
C LEU A 210 -5.73 9.70 -11.42
N LYS A 211 -5.84 10.99 -11.07
CA LYS A 211 -4.69 11.87 -10.82
C LYS A 211 -3.98 11.48 -9.52
N LYS A 212 -4.75 11.23 -8.45
CA LYS A 212 -4.21 10.72 -7.19
C LYS A 212 -3.60 9.33 -7.38
N PHE A 213 -4.23 8.50 -8.22
CA PHE A 213 -3.71 7.18 -8.55
C PHE A 213 -2.39 7.27 -9.33
N PHE A 214 -2.28 8.15 -10.34
CA PHE A 214 -1.01 8.39 -11.04
C PHE A 214 0.11 8.78 -10.06
N LYS A 215 -0.16 9.72 -9.15
CA LYS A 215 0.81 10.13 -8.11
C LYS A 215 1.27 8.95 -7.25
N GLN A 216 0.33 8.08 -6.84
CA GLN A 216 0.62 6.90 -6.04
C GLN A 216 1.57 5.93 -6.77
N VAL A 217 1.25 5.58 -8.02
CA VAL A 217 2.07 4.61 -8.78
C VAL A 217 3.40 5.19 -9.22
N HIS A 218 3.44 6.50 -9.53
CA HIS A 218 4.69 7.22 -9.79
C HIS A 218 5.65 7.16 -8.59
N ASN A 219 5.15 7.41 -7.39
CA ASN A 219 5.91 7.28 -6.15
C ASN A 219 6.36 5.83 -5.91
N SER A 220 5.55 4.83 -6.30
CA SER A 220 5.96 3.42 -6.23
C SER A 220 7.14 3.09 -7.16
N GLY A 221 7.19 3.71 -8.34
CA GLY A 221 8.35 3.62 -9.24
C GLY A 221 9.61 4.23 -8.63
N ILE A 222 9.49 5.42 -7.99
CA ILE A 222 10.58 6.06 -7.24
C ILE A 222 11.07 5.15 -6.10
N ALA A 223 10.14 4.62 -5.32
CA ALA A 223 10.45 3.72 -4.19
C ALA A 223 11.29 2.52 -4.63
N ARG A 224 11.03 1.98 -5.82
CA ARG A 224 11.76 0.82 -6.34
C ARG A 224 13.25 1.09 -6.50
N ILE A 225 13.62 2.26 -7.02
CA ILE A 225 15.02 2.66 -7.18
C ILE A 225 15.67 2.99 -5.83
N ASN A 226 14.95 3.64 -4.91
CA ASN A 226 15.47 3.88 -3.56
C ASN A 226 15.78 2.56 -2.84
N LEU A 227 14.87 1.57 -2.94
CA LEU A 227 15.09 0.23 -2.41
C LEU A 227 16.25 -0.49 -3.11
N TYR A 228 16.39 -0.38 -4.42
CA TYR A 228 17.51 -0.93 -5.18
C TYR A 228 18.85 -0.34 -4.71
N LYS A 229 18.92 0.96 -4.49
CA LYS A 229 20.15 1.62 -3.97
C LYS A 229 20.54 1.11 -2.57
N LYS A 230 19.56 0.74 -1.75
CA LYS A 230 19.78 0.23 -0.38
C LYS A 230 19.95 -1.29 -0.36
N TYR A 231 19.23 -2.00 -1.23
CA TYR A 231 19.21 -3.46 -1.34
C TYR A 231 19.23 -3.86 -2.82
N PRO A 232 20.40 -3.96 -3.47
CA PRO A 232 20.51 -4.26 -4.90
C PRO A 232 19.76 -5.53 -5.32
N GLU A 233 19.78 -6.55 -4.47
CA GLU A 233 19.10 -7.83 -4.67
C GLU A 233 17.56 -7.73 -4.67
N SER A 234 17.01 -6.62 -4.22
CA SER A 234 15.55 -6.40 -4.19
C SER A 234 14.94 -6.10 -5.57
N LEU A 235 15.76 -5.71 -6.53
CA LEU A 235 15.31 -5.41 -7.89
C LEU A 235 15.18 -6.71 -8.69
N LYS A 236 13.96 -7.05 -9.09
CA LYS A 236 13.65 -8.22 -9.92
C LYS A 236 13.24 -7.77 -11.33
N VAL A 237 13.39 -8.67 -12.33
CA VAL A 237 13.01 -8.39 -13.73
C VAL A 237 11.59 -7.85 -13.86
N VAL A 238 10.65 -8.39 -13.11
CA VAL A 238 9.24 -7.95 -13.11
C VAL A 238 9.07 -6.46 -12.75
N HIS A 239 9.98 -5.89 -11.97
CA HIS A 239 9.95 -4.46 -11.63
C HIS A 239 10.39 -3.55 -12.79
N LEU A 240 11.05 -4.11 -13.80
CA LEU A 240 11.46 -3.39 -15.01
C LEU A 240 10.34 -3.32 -16.06
N LEU A 241 9.35 -4.25 -16.01
CA LEU A 241 8.30 -4.34 -17.03
C LEU A 241 7.54 -3.02 -17.23
N PRO A 242 7.07 -2.29 -16.18
CA PRO A 242 6.39 -1.02 -16.38
C PRO A 242 7.31 0.07 -16.98
N ALA A 243 8.60 0.06 -16.60
CA ALA A 243 9.59 0.99 -17.13
C ALA A 243 9.85 0.73 -18.63
N THR A 244 9.98 -0.54 -19.02
CA THR A 244 10.12 -0.95 -20.43
C THR A 244 8.84 -0.66 -21.23
N PHE A 245 7.66 -0.95 -20.64
CA PHE A 245 6.37 -0.61 -21.26
C PHE A 245 6.26 0.90 -21.56
N THR A 246 6.67 1.74 -20.62
CA THR A 246 6.65 3.21 -20.79
C THR A 246 7.51 3.66 -21.96
N LEU A 247 8.72 3.11 -22.10
CA LEU A 247 9.58 3.39 -23.26
C LEU A 247 9.00 2.85 -24.56
N GLY A 248 8.44 1.63 -24.53
CA GLY A 248 7.79 1.03 -25.69
C GLY A 248 6.62 1.90 -26.20
N VAL A 249 5.75 2.35 -25.30
CA VAL A 249 4.65 3.27 -25.66
C VAL A 249 5.19 4.57 -26.25
N ALA A 250 6.24 5.17 -25.67
CA ALA A 250 6.84 6.39 -26.18
C ALA A 250 7.40 6.18 -27.63
N VAL A 251 8.12 5.08 -27.87
CA VAL A 251 8.64 4.74 -29.21
C VAL A 251 7.52 4.54 -30.21
N LEU A 252 6.45 3.81 -29.85
CA LEU A 252 5.31 3.59 -30.75
C LEU A 252 4.58 4.90 -31.09
N LEU A 253 4.42 5.81 -30.13
CA LEU A 253 3.83 7.13 -30.37
C LEU A 253 4.72 8.00 -31.23
N LEU A 254 6.05 8.01 -31.05
CA LEU A 254 7.00 8.72 -31.90
C LEU A 254 7.08 8.14 -33.30
N GLY A 255 6.78 6.85 -33.49
CA GLY A 255 6.70 6.19 -34.78
C GLY A 255 5.43 6.52 -35.59
N THR A 256 4.39 7.06 -34.96
CA THR A 256 3.09 7.34 -35.59
C THR A 256 3.18 8.23 -36.87
N PRO A 257 4.01 9.29 -36.90
CA PRO A 257 4.16 10.11 -38.13
C PRO A 257 4.71 9.33 -39.33
N PHE A 258 5.44 8.24 -39.09
CA PHE A 258 6.05 7.41 -40.14
C PHE A 258 5.18 6.19 -40.50
N CYS A 259 4.44 5.65 -39.50
CA CYS A 259 3.61 4.48 -39.73
C CYS A 259 2.46 4.47 -38.71
N LEU A 260 1.23 4.68 -39.18
CA LEU A 260 0.04 4.67 -38.32
C LEU A 260 -0.19 3.31 -37.64
N TYR A 261 0.25 2.21 -38.27
CA TYR A 261 0.17 0.87 -37.67
C TYR A 261 1.00 0.71 -36.38
N SER A 262 1.90 1.66 -36.06
CA SER A 262 2.60 1.69 -34.77
C SER A 262 1.65 1.78 -33.58
N LEU A 263 0.42 2.28 -33.75
CA LEU A 263 -0.61 2.32 -32.70
C LEU A 263 -1.28 0.96 -32.48
N THR A 264 -1.15 -0.01 -33.36
CA THR A 264 -1.83 -1.32 -33.27
C THR A 264 -1.53 -2.05 -31.95
N PRO A 265 -0.28 -2.15 -31.45
CA PRO A 265 -0.01 -2.82 -30.18
C PRO A 265 -0.69 -2.12 -28.99
N ILE A 266 -0.76 -0.79 -29.01
CA ILE A 266 -1.43 0.00 -27.96
C ILE A 266 -2.93 -0.26 -27.99
N ALA A 267 -3.55 -0.27 -29.18
CA ALA A 267 -4.98 -0.54 -29.34
C ALA A 267 -5.35 -1.97 -28.93
N LEU A 268 -4.53 -2.96 -29.30
CA LEU A 268 -4.74 -4.37 -28.92
C LEU A 268 -4.63 -4.55 -27.41
N TYR A 269 -3.64 -3.92 -26.77
CA TYR A 269 -3.52 -3.96 -25.30
C TYR A 269 -4.73 -3.29 -24.61
N ALA A 270 -5.17 -2.13 -25.09
CA ALA A 270 -6.36 -1.45 -24.57
C ALA A 270 -7.61 -2.32 -24.69
N LEU A 271 -7.80 -2.97 -25.84
CA LEU A 271 -8.91 -3.89 -26.09
C LEU A 271 -8.86 -5.10 -25.14
N LEU A 272 -7.70 -5.72 -24.96
CA LEU A 272 -7.49 -6.83 -24.07
C LEU A 272 -7.85 -6.46 -22.63
N VAL A 273 -7.36 -5.31 -22.12
CA VAL A 273 -7.68 -4.80 -20.78
C VAL A 273 -9.18 -4.54 -20.64
N CYS A 274 -9.80 -3.93 -21.66
CA CYS A 274 -11.24 -3.64 -21.66
C CYS A 274 -12.06 -4.93 -21.54
N ILE A 275 -11.78 -5.93 -22.37
CA ILE A 275 -12.50 -7.21 -22.38
C ILE A 275 -12.33 -7.94 -21.04
N ASP A 276 -11.08 -8.13 -20.61
CA ASP A 276 -10.78 -8.86 -19.37
C ASP A 276 -11.42 -8.20 -18.16
N SER A 277 -11.29 -6.86 -18.03
CA SER A 277 -11.90 -6.13 -16.91
C SER A 277 -13.44 -6.14 -16.99
N SER A 278 -14.02 -6.05 -18.18
CA SER A 278 -15.48 -6.12 -18.35
C SER A 278 -16.04 -7.46 -17.89
N ILE A 279 -15.33 -8.54 -18.19
CA ILE A 279 -15.73 -9.90 -17.75
C ILE A 279 -15.60 -10.01 -16.23
N GLN A 280 -14.46 -9.60 -15.64
CA GLN A 280 -14.21 -9.70 -14.20
C GLN A 280 -15.19 -8.87 -13.36
N ASN A 281 -15.52 -7.66 -13.81
CA ASN A 281 -16.40 -6.72 -13.11
C ASN A 281 -17.87 -6.79 -13.58
N ARG A 282 -18.19 -7.62 -14.57
CA ARG A 282 -19.52 -7.73 -15.19
C ARG A 282 -20.06 -6.36 -15.65
N SER A 283 -19.19 -5.48 -16.15
CA SER A 283 -19.53 -4.11 -16.54
C SER A 283 -18.59 -3.60 -17.62
N LEU A 284 -19.13 -3.26 -18.80
CA LEU A 284 -18.37 -2.63 -19.89
C LEU A 284 -17.86 -1.26 -19.48
N HIS A 285 -18.63 -0.50 -18.68
CA HIS A 285 -18.25 0.81 -18.20
C HIS A 285 -16.96 0.75 -17.36
N ILE A 286 -16.87 -0.20 -16.43
CA ILE A 286 -15.66 -0.45 -15.65
C ILE A 286 -14.50 -0.90 -16.55
N GLY A 287 -14.80 -1.72 -17.58
CA GLY A 287 -13.80 -2.12 -18.58
C GLY A 287 -13.15 -0.94 -19.28
N ILE A 288 -13.94 0.05 -19.70
CA ILE A 288 -13.45 1.27 -20.34
C ILE A 288 -12.57 2.09 -19.38
N TYR A 289 -13.01 2.31 -18.13
CA TYR A 289 -12.17 3.00 -17.13
C TYR A 289 -10.89 2.23 -16.80
N SER A 290 -10.90 0.91 -16.88
CA SER A 290 -9.74 0.07 -16.64
C SER A 290 -8.65 0.24 -17.68
N ILE A 291 -8.98 0.67 -18.92
CA ILE A 291 -7.97 1.05 -19.92
C ILE A 291 -7.12 2.20 -19.33
N ALA A 292 -7.77 3.31 -18.96
CA ALA A 292 -7.08 4.48 -18.42
C ALA A 292 -6.30 4.12 -17.14
N ALA A 293 -6.90 3.36 -16.22
CA ALA A 293 -6.25 2.95 -14.99
C ALA A 293 -5.02 2.06 -15.25
N SER A 294 -5.07 1.15 -16.22
CA SER A 294 -3.94 0.25 -16.57
C SER A 294 -2.78 1.01 -17.20
N PHE A 295 -3.05 1.94 -18.12
CA PHE A 295 -2.01 2.81 -18.66
C PHE A 295 -1.41 3.69 -17.56
N ILE A 296 -2.21 4.25 -16.67
CA ILE A 296 -1.73 5.03 -15.53
C ILE A 296 -0.86 4.16 -14.62
N GLN A 297 -1.26 2.92 -14.33
CA GLN A 297 -0.48 1.98 -13.52
C GLN A 297 0.92 1.77 -14.11
N LEU A 298 1.02 1.50 -15.40
CA LEU A 298 2.28 1.16 -16.04
C LEU A 298 3.13 2.41 -16.34
N ILE A 299 2.56 3.44 -16.94
CA ILE A 299 3.28 4.67 -17.32
C ILE A 299 3.63 5.48 -16.06
N GLY A 300 2.71 5.58 -15.10
CA GLY A 300 2.97 6.27 -13.84
C GLY A 300 4.15 5.65 -13.09
N TYR A 301 4.15 4.33 -12.93
CA TYR A 301 5.28 3.62 -12.32
C TYR A 301 6.56 3.79 -13.16
N GLY A 302 6.50 3.58 -14.48
CA GLY A 302 7.67 3.68 -15.36
C GLY A 302 8.30 5.07 -15.36
N THR A 303 7.49 6.13 -15.40
CA THR A 303 8.00 7.51 -15.30
C THR A 303 8.64 7.80 -13.95
N GLY A 304 8.07 7.29 -12.84
CA GLY A 304 8.68 7.37 -11.51
C GLY A 304 10.01 6.63 -11.42
N PHE A 305 10.05 5.42 -11.99
CA PHE A 305 11.26 4.60 -12.07
C PHE A 305 12.38 5.32 -12.82
N TRP A 306 12.13 5.80 -14.03
CA TRP A 306 13.13 6.50 -14.84
C TRP A 306 13.60 7.81 -14.21
N ARG A 307 12.67 8.59 -13.62
CA ARG A 307 13.04 9.81 -12.88
C ARG A 307 13.95 9.50 -11.71
N ALA A 308 13.65 8.46 -10.93
CA ALA A 308 14.47 8.08 -9.81
C ALA A 308 15.81 7.49 -10.25
N TRP A 309 15.82 6.65 -11.28
CA TRP A 309 17.05 6.10 -11.83
C TRP A 309 18.00 7.21 -12.29
N TRP A 310 17.48 8.21 -13.03
CA TRP A 310 18.28 9.37 -13.44
C TRP A 310 18.86 10.13 -12.26
N ASN A 311 18.00 10.52 -11.30
CA ASN A 311 18.45 11.33 -10.16
C ASN A 311 19.40 10.56 -9.22
N ARG A 312 19.11 9.28 -8.94
CA ARG A 312 19.81 8.49 -7.92
C ARG A 312 21.02 7.73 -8.47
N CYS A 313 20.96 7.25 -9.72
CA CYS A 313 22.01 6.42 -10.31
C CYS A 313 22.92 7.21 -11.23
N ILE A 314 22.41 8.19 -12.00
CA ILE A 314 23.22 9.00 -12.92
C ILE A 314 23.74 10.27 -12.22
N LEU A 315 22.83 11.06 -11.59
CA LEU A 315 23.22 12.32 -10.95
C LEU A 315 23.76 12.14 -9.52
N GLY A 316 23.72 10.95 -8.95
CA GLY A 316 24.26 10.63 -7.62
C GLY A 316 23.57 11.32 -6.44
N LYS A 317 22.41 11.99 -6.66
CA LYS A 317 21.67 12.69 -5.61
C LYS A 317 21.21 11.74 -4.51
N ASP A 318 21.20 12.17 -3.25
CA ASP A 318 20.56 11.41 -2.19
C ASP A 318 19.03 11.40 -2.30
N GLU A 319 18.33 10.57 -1.52
CA GLU A 319 16.88 10.43 -1.62
C GLU A 319 16.14 11.74 -1.28
N PHE A 320 16.55 12.41 -0.21
CA PHE A 320 15.87 13.61 0.27
C PHE A 320 16.17 14.81 -0.63
N GLU A 321 17.38 14.90 -1.19
CA GLU A 321 17.74 15.92 -2.17
C GLU A 321 16.98 15.75 -3.49
N ALA A 322 16.85 14.51 -3.98
CA ALA A 322 16.18 14.21 -5.24
C ALA A 322 14.66 14.48 -5.21
N PHE A 323 14.01 14.40 -4.01
CA PHE A 323 12.56 14.42 -3.86
C PHE A 323 12.03 15.38 -2.78
N LYS A 324 12.75 16.45 -2.46
CA LYS A 324 12.45 17.42 -1.39
C LYS A 324 11.01 17.94 -1.33
N LYS A 325 10.30 18.03 -2.45
CA LYS A 325 8.99 18.72 -2.54
C LYS A 325 7.77 17.88 -2.15
N ASN A 326 7.89 16.60 -1.74
CA ASN A 326 6.73 15.73 -1.71
C ASN A 326 6.16 15.35 -0.34
N PHE A 327 6.88 15.45 0.78
CA PHE A 327 6.38 15.03 2.09
C PHE A 327 6.73 15.94 3.26
N TYR A 328 7.86 16.58 3.20
CA TYR A 328 8.32 17.41 4.31
C TYR A 328 8.44 18.84 3.79
N LYS A 329 7.58 19.70 4.28
CA LYS A 329 7.77 21.15 4.18
C LYS A 329 8.72 21.61 5.28
#